data_aaa30d8e758ef7f5786d52c373764157
#
_entry.id   aaa30d8e758ef7f5786d52c373764157
#
_cell.length_a   1.000
_cell.length_b   1.000
_cell.length_c   1.000
_cell.angle_alpha   90.00
_cell.angle_beta   90.00
_cell.angle_gamma   90.00
#
_symmetry.space_group_name_H-M   'P 1'
#
loop_
_entity.id
_entity.type
_entity.pdbx_description
1 polymer ?
#
loop_
_entity_poly.entity_id
_entity_poly.type
_entity_poly.pdbx_seq_one_letter_code
_entity_poly.pdbx_strand_id
1 'polypeptide(L)'
;MFYGSCSCSGENQISAGLDTDIEIYSQLSGECVTTWVEGSKERLPVSDLSEKLAPKREVKRQLYILLSGLLGRVYPWGSLTGIRPTVIAREAKTAKELTDIYFVREDKALLAIETAKNEDRILNSVTPDVLCAYMGVPFCRSRCTYCSFISQDAAAQTHLLVPYTEAIQKEIDSFFQENAPKISCLYVGGGTPTVFDDNTFRSFLENSFRSLGTDCISEITVEAGRADTITDHKLHTLKDLGVQRICINPQTLSDRTLVRIGRDHTTGDFYTAYNAARKIGFKTVSVDLIAGLPGESPDDFIHSLEGVFVLDPENITIHTLSIKKKASISMDVYKTEDRKQVEELDRMLSYAHARLKEKGYLPYYLYRQKDTLGGHENTGYSRPGHECIYNVAMMSDQRSILAFGAGSVSKRSFADERLQRCPNVRDAKEYIRRSEEMALRKRCFFGV
;
A
#
# COMPACT_ATOMS: atom_id res chain seq x y z
N MET A 1 -10.42 14.61 -4.34
CA MET A 1 -10.34 14.30 -5.78
C MET A 1 -11.66 14.72 -6.39
N PHE A 2 -11.64 15.48 -7.48
CA PHE A 2 -12.88 15.83 -8.18
C PHE A 2 -13.36 14.60 -8.95
N TYR A 3 -14.61 14.22 -8.77
CA TYR A 3 -15.22 13.07 -9.46
C TYR A 3 -16.06 13.55 -10.64
N GLY A 4 -15.88 12.96 -11.80
CA GLY A 4 -16.70 13.17 -12.98
C GLY A 4 -16.67 11.94 -13.87
N SER A 5 -17.75 11.71 -14.63
CA SER A 5 -17.76 10.71 -15.70
C SER A 5 -17.09 11.29 -16.95
N CYS A 6 -16.13 10.56 -17.51
CA CYS A 6 -15.43 10.95 -18.72
C CYS A 6 -16.00 10.14 -19.90
N SER A 7 -16.60 10.76 -20.89
CA SER A 7 -16.91 10.14 -22.18
C SER A 7 -15.86 10.55 -23.21
N CYS A 8 -15.29 9.58 -23.92
CA CYS A 8 -14.20 9.79 -24.88
C CYS A 8 -14.69 10.25 -26.27
N SER A 9 -15.42 11.35 -26.33
CA SER A 9 -15.82 11.97 -27.64
C SER A 9 -15.23 13.37 -27.84
N GLY A 10 -14.06 13.67 -27.21
CA GLY A 10 -13.41 14.98 -27.35
C GLY A 10 -13.93 16.05 -26.41
N GLU A 11 -15.06 15.84 -25.78
CA GLU A 11 -15.69 16.72 -24.79
C GLU A 11 -15.89 15.95 -23.50
N ASN A 12 -15.36 16.44 -22.38
CA ASN A 12 -15.47 15.81 -21.07
C ASN A 12 -16.52 16.56 -20.24
N GLN A 13 -17.64 15.91 -19.94
CA GLN A 13 -18.63 16.42 -18.98
C GLN A 13 -18.32 15.91 -17.58
N ILE A 14 -18.26 16.81 -16.61
CA ILE A 14 -18.06 16.49 -15.19
C ILE A 14 -19.29 16.96 -14.42
N SER A 15 -20.08 16.04 -13.87
CA SER A 15 -21.11 16.36 -12.89
C SER A 15 -20.47 16.34 -11.49
N ALA A 16 -20.38 17.50 -10.86
CA ALA A 16 -19.97 17.62 -9.48
C ALA A 16 -21.21 17.92 -8.67
N GLY A 17 -21.73 17.03 -7.86
CA GLY A 17 -22.90 17.10 -6.96
C GLY A 17 -23.43 18.46 -6.44
N LEU A 18 -23.37 19.46 -7.29
CA LEU A 18 -24.05 20.74 -7.22
C LEU A 18 -25.30 20.60 -8.08
N ASP A 19 -26.39 21.24 -7.71
CA ASP A 19 -27.67 21.24 -8.46
C ASP A 19 -27.55 21.78 -9.92
N THR A 20 -26.35 22.05 -10.39
CA THR A 20 -26.03 22.51 -11.74
C THR A 20 -24.83 21.73 -12.30
N ASP A 21 -24.98 21.13 -13.48
CA ASP A 21 -23.90 20.53 -14.24
C ASP A 21 -22.91 21.64 -14.67
N ILE A 22 -21.62 21.41 -14.40
CA ILE A 22 -20.53 22.29 -14.84
C ILE A 22 -19.81 21.57 -15.98
N GLU A 23 -19.84 22.13 -17.16
CA GLU A 23 -19.10 21.62 -18.32
C GLU A 23 -17.71 22.23 -18.37
N ILE A 24 -16.69 21.39 -18.40
CA ILE A 24 -15.28 21.79 -18.46
C ILE A 24 -14.67 21.22 -19.74
N TYR A 25 -14.04 22.09 -20.50
CA TYR A 25 -13.37 21.76 -21.74
C TYR A 25 -11.86 21.87 -21.59
N SER A 26 -11.12 20.94 -22.19
CA SER A 26 -9.66 21.03 -22.34
C SER A 26 -9.30 20.74 -23.80
N GLN A 27 -8.57 21.66 -24.40
CA GLN A 27 -8.12 21.58 -25.79
C GLN A 27 -6.60 21.62 -25.88
N LEU A 28 -6.02 20.72 -26.68
CA LEU A 28 -4.61 20.74 -27.05
C LEU A 28 -4.51 21.35 -28.46
N SER A 29 -3.80 22.47 -28.61
CA SER A 29 -3.54 23.14 -29.90
C SER A 29 -2.03 23.36 -30.04
N GLY A 30 -1.40 22.58 -30.93
CA GLY A 30 0.07 22.55 -31.02
C GLY A 30 0.67 22.04 -29.72
N GLU A 31 1.54 22.85 -29.11
CA GLU A 31 2.16 22.55 -27.82
C GLU A 31 1.39 23.12 -26.62
N CYS A 32 0.19 23.67 -26.86
CA CYS A 32 -0.56 24.43 -25.87
C CYS A 32 -1.82 23.69 -25.39
N VAL A 33 -2.02 23.60 -24.06
CA VAL A 33 -3.25 23.12 -23.42
C VAL A 33 -4.03 24.32 -22.89
N THR A 34 -5.32 24.41 -23.24
CA THR A 34 -6.24 25.42 -22.71
C THR A 34 -7.43 24.73 -22.08
N THR A 35 -7.76 25.09 -20.82
CA THR A 35 -8.90 24.56 -20.09
C THR A 35 -9.84 25.70 -19.70
N TRP A 36 -11.16 25.53 -19.87
CA TRP A 36 -12.17 26.54 -19.50
C TRP A 36 -13.48 25.90 -19.07
N VAL A 37 -14.31 26.67 -18.37
CA VAL A 37 -15.68 26.31 -18.04
C VAL A 37 -16.61 26.96 -19.06
N GLU A 38 -17.67 26.27 -19.48
CA GLU A 38 -18.67 26.85 -20.36
C GLU A 38 -19.33 28.08 -19.71
N GLY A 39 -19.49 29.15 -20.49
CA GLY A 39 -19.98 30.43 -20.00
C GLY A 39 -18.92 31.33 -19.30
N SER A 40 -17.71 30.86 -19.04
CA SER A 40 -16.59 31.66 -18.54
C SER A 40 -15.73 32.14 -19.70
N LYS A 41 -15.32 33.42 -19.65
CA LYS A 41 -14.34 33.99 -20.59
C LYS A 41 -12.90 33.75 -20.19
N GLU A 42 -12.66 33.24 -18.98
CA GLU A 42 -11.31 33.00 -18.49
C GLU A 42 -10.78 31.68 -19.04
N ARG A 43 -9.78 31.78 -19.90
CA ARG A 43 -8.96 30.68 -20.37
C ARG A 43 -7.69 30.65 -19.53
N LEU A 44 -7.38 29.52 -18.93
CA LEU A 44 -6.15 29.38 -18.13
C LEU A 44 -4.92 29.44 -19.05
N PRO A 45 -3.85 30.15 -18.61
CA PRO A 45 -2.65 30.30 -19.41
C PRO A 45 -1.93 28.98 -19.64
N VAL A 46 -1.26 28.91 -20.73
CA VAL A 46 -0.50 27.77 -21.23
C VAL A 46 0.85 27.70 -20.57
N SER A 47 1.32 26.50 -20.24
CA SER A 47 2.71 26.24 -19.87
C SER A 47 3.49 25.60 -21.03
N ASP A 48 4.81 25.71 -20.97
CA ASP A 48 5.71 25.12 -21.94
C ASP A 48 5.64 23.57 -21.85
N LEU A 49 5.36 22.90 -22.96
CA LEU A 49 5.14 21.46 -23.04
C LEU A 49 6.35 20.75 -23.64
N SER A 50 7.53 20.94 -23.06
CA SER A 50 8.79 20.40 -23.59
C SER A 50 8.95 18.86 -23.46
N GLU A 51 8.09 18.15 -22.73
CA GLU A 51 8.21 16.73 -22.45
C GLU A 51 6.98 15.88 -22.88
N LYS A 52 7.21 14.62 -23.26
CA LYS A 52 6.15 13.69 -23.74
C LYS A 52 4.98 13.45 -22.77
N LEU A 53 5.16 13.68 -21.48
CA LEU A 53 4.11 13.52 -20.46
C LEU A 53 3.48 14.86 -20.05
N ALA A 54 4.02 15.97 -20.48
CA ALA A 54 3.60 17.31 -20.12
C ALA A 54 2.11 17.59 -20.43
N PRO A 55 1.52 17.23 -21.58
CA PRO A 55 0.12 17.52 -21.86
C PRO A 55 -0.86 16.96 -20.84
N LYS A 56 -0.66 15.70 -20.45
CA LYS A 56 -1.51 15.03 -19.46
C LYS A 56 -1.41 15.66 -18.07
N ARG A 57 -0.22 16.10 -17.68
CA ARG A 57 0.03 16.74 -16.38
C ARG A 57 -0.53 18.15 -16.39
N GLU A 58 -0.36 18.87 -17.49
CA GLU A 58 -0.85 20.22 -17.65
C GLU A 58 -2.39 20.30 -17.65
N VAL A 59 -3.07 19.40 -18.34
CA VAL A 59 -4.53 19.28 -18.24
C VAL A 59 -4.98 19.09 -16.79
N LYS A 60 -4.32 18.20 -16.03
CA LYS A 60 -4.66 17.97 -14.63
C LYS A 60 -4.38 19.19 -13.76
N ARG A 61 -3.27 19.90 -14.02
CA ARG A 61 -2.90 21.11 -13.32
C ARG A 61 -3.92 22.22 -13.54
N GLN A 62 -4.30 22.48 -14.77
CA GLN A 62 -5.31 23.46 -15.12
C GLN A 62 -6.69 23.11 -14.55
N LEU A 63 -7.10 21.86 -14.66
CA LEU A 63 -8.33 21.38 -14.02
C LEU A 63 -8.32 21.58 -12.50
N TYR A 64 -7.19 21.32 -11.86
CA TYR A 64 -7.06 21.52 -10.41
C TYR A 64 -7.23 22.99 -10.03
N ILE A 65 -6.53 23.91 -10.73
CA ILE A 65 -6.63 25.36 -10.49
C ILE A 65 -8.07 25.83 -10.63
N LEU A 66 -8.71 25.47 -11.74
CA LEU A 66 -10.07 25.89 -12.08
C LEU A 66 -11.08 25.37 -11.05
N LEU A 67 -11.03 24.07 -10.74
CA LEU A 67 -11.96 23.45 -9.80
C LEU A 67 -11.72 23.89 -8.37
N SER A 68 -10.46 24.10 -7.95
CA SER A 68 -10.14 24.62 -6.63
C SER A 68 -10.67 26.03 -6.44
N GLY A 69 -10.56 26.90 -7.48
CA GLY A 69 -11.12 28.24 -7.46
C GLY A 69 -12.66 28.24 -7.38
N LEU A 70 -13.33 27.40 -8.19
CA LEU A 70 -14.79 27.31 -8.21
C LEU A 70 -15.37 26.75 -6.91
N LEU A 71 -14.72 25.73 -6.32
CA LEU A 71 -15.26 25.01 -5.15
C LEU A 71 -14.71 25.55 -3.84
N GLY A 72 -13.75 26.49 -3.86
CA GLY A 72 -13.06 26.99 -2.67
C GLY A 72 -12.35 25.89 -1.87
N ARG A 73 -11.85 24.85 -2.56
CA ARG A 73 -11.23 23.67 -1.95
C ARG A 73 -9.83 23.43 -2.47
N VAL A 74 -8.90 23.14 -1.55
CA VAL A 74 -7.54 22.71 -1.87
C VAL A 74 -7.29 21.33 -1.28
N TYR A 75 -6.49 20.54 -1.98
CA TYR A 75 -6.13 19.18 -1.57
C TYR A 75 -4.63 19.10 -1.24
N PRO A 76 -4.22 18.30 -0.25
CA PRO A 76 -2.83 18.25 0.21
C PRO A 76 -1.83 17.92 -0.90
N TRP A 77 -2.25 17.12 -1.87
CA TRP A 77 -1.41 16.70 -3.00
C TRP A 77 -1.63 17.50 -4.29
N GLY A 78 -2.36 18.60 -4.22
CA GLY A 78 -2.60 19.49 -5.36
C GLY A 78 -3.12 18.74 -6.60
N SER A 79 -2.52 19.05 -7.75
CA SER A 79 -2.86 18.44 -9.03
C SER A 79 -2.29 17.03 -9.23
N LEU A 80 -1.49 16.50 -8.30
CA LEU A 80 -0.95 15.15 -8.37
C LEU A 80 -2.07 14.12 -8.12
N THR A 81 -2.49 13.42 -9.17
CA THR A 81 -3.54 12.39 -9.12
C THR A 81 -2.97 10.96 -9.07
N GLY A 82 -1.67 10.80 -9.21
CA GLY A 82 -0.98 9.50 -9.19
C GLY A 82 -0.97 8.84 -7.81
N ILE A 83 -0.86 7.53 -7.80
CA ILE A 83 -0.77 6.74 -6.56
C ILE A 83 0.64 6.77 -5.94
N ARG A 84 1.65 7.27 -6.66
CA ARG A 84 3.06 7.30 -6.26
C ARG A 84 3.65 8.69 -6.37
N PRO A 85 3.45 9.55 -5.36
CA PRO A 85 4.02 10.90 -5.37
C PRO A 85 5.54 10.93 -5.44
N THR A 86 6.24 9.92 -4.92
CA THR A 86 7.71 9.82 -4.93
C THR A 86 8.31 9.76 -6.34
N VAL A 87 7.57 9.24 -7.33
CA VAL A 87 8.02 9.26 -8.75
C VAL A 87 8.14 10.71 -9.23
N ILE A 88 7.13 11.53 -8.98
CA ILE A 88 7.16 12.95 -9.38
C ILE A 88 8.17 13.74 -8.52
N ALA A 89 8.34 13.35 -7.24
CA ALA A 89 9.35 13.97 -6.38
C ALA A 89 10.78 13.74 -6.89
N ARG A 90 11.08 12.57 -7.49
CA ARG A 90 12.38 12.32 -8.14
C ARG A 90 12.60 13.20 -9.36
N GLU A 91 11.57 13.41 -10.17
CA GLU A 91 11.63 14.27 -11.35
C GLU A 91 11.81 15.75 -10.95
N ALA A 92 11.00 16.21 -10.00
CA ALA A 92 11.00 17.60 -9.52
C ALA A 92 12.26 17.97 -8.74
N LYS A 93 12.89 17.03 -8.04
CA LYS A 93 14.12 17.18 -7.23
C LYS A 93 13.98 18.08 -6.00
N THR A 94 13.07 19.05 -5.98
CA THR A 94 12.88 20.00 -4.88
C THR A 94 11.42 20.08 -4.43
N ALA A 95 11.21 20.36 -3.15
CA ALA A 95 9.86 20.59 -2.62
C ALA A 95 9.22 21.83 -3.25
N LYS A 96 10.03 22.86 -3.55
CA LYS A 96 9.57 24.09 -4.20
C LYS A 96 8.95 23.83 -5.57
N GLU A 97 9.53 22.97 -6.40
CA GLU A 97 8.92 22.60 -7.68
C GLU A 97 7.59 21.86 -7.51
N LEU A 98 7.47 21.00 -6.50
CA LEU A 98 6.20 20.34 -6.20
C LEU A 98 5.13 21.34 -5.75
N THR A 99 5.48 22.36 -4.96
CA THR A 99 4.53 23.39 -4.52
C THR A 99 4.16 24.34 -5.66
N ASP A 100 5.12 24.84 -6.40
CA ASP A 100 4.91 25.88 -7.42
C ASP A 100 4.21 25.31 -8.69
N ILE A 101 4.60 24.09 -9.10
CA ILE A 101 4.08 23.51 -10.35
C ILE A 101 2.80 22.70 -10.10
N TYR A 102 2.80 21.89 -9.04
CA TYR A 102 1.70 20.92 -8.81
C TYR A 102 0.75 21.32 -7.68
N PHE A 103 1.00 22.46 -7.01
CA PHE A 103 0.21 22.94 -5.87
C PHE A 103 0.14 21.94 -4.71
N VAL A 104 1.19 21.13 -4.55
CA VAL A 104 1.33 20.24 -3.41
C VAL A 104 1.60 21.08 -2.16
N ARG A 105 0.93 20.80 -1.08
CA ARG A 105 1.15 21.48 0.19
C ARG A 105 2.60 21.25 0.67
N GLU A 106 3.25 22.25 1.24
CA GLU A 106 4.68 22.24 1.54
C GLU A 106 5.11 21.03 2.41
N ASP A 107 4.35 20.70 3.46
CA ASP A 107 4.63 19.54 4.31
C ASP A 107 4.60 18.21 3.53
N LYS A 108 3.67 18.06 2.57
CA LYS A 108 3.57 16.89 1.70
C LYS A 108 4.64 16.85 0.63
N ALA A 109 5.03 18.00 0.14
CA ALA A 109 6.16 18.14 -0.80
C ALA A 109 7.49 17.73 -0.13
N LEU A 110 7.74 18.21 1.08
CA LEU A 110 8.91 17.80 1.88
C LEU A 110 8.90 16.30 2.18
N LEU A 111 7.76 15.77 2.62
CA LEU A 111 7.58 14.34 2.87
C LEU A 111 7.88 13.49 1.61
N ALA A 112 7.39 13.91 0.45
CA ALA A 112 7.62 13.19 -0.81
C ALA A 112 9.09 13.17 -1.22
N ILE A 113 9.78 14.31 -1.11
CA ILE A 113 11.22 14.42 -1.43
C ILE A 113 12.07 13.60 -0.47
N GLU A 114 11.80 13.66 0.84
CA GLU A 114 12.52 12.88 1.85
C GLU A 114 12.31 11.37 1.62
N THR A 115 11.06 10.96 1.39
CA THR A 115 10.73 9.56 1.12
C THR A 115 11.43 9.08 -0.16
N ALA A 116 11.40 9.84 -1.26
CA ALA A 116 12.05 9.47 -2.50
C ALA A 116 13.56 9.24 -2.33
N LYS A 117 14.24 10.10 -1.57
CA LYS A 117 15.67 9.95 -1.24
C LYS A 117 15.94 8.66 -0.45
N ASN A 118 15.09 8.35 0.52
CA ASN A 118 15.22 7.12 1.32
C ASN A 118 14.92 5.88 0.49
N GLU A 119 13.89 5.88 -0.35
CA GLU A 119 13.59 4.80 -1.30
C GLU A 119 14.83 4.51 -2.18
N ASP A 120 15.45 5.55 -2.76
CA ASP A 120 16.61 5.40 -3.64
C ASP A 120 17.83 4.86 -2.88
N ARG A 121 18.08 5.33 -1.65
CA ARG A 121 19.15 4.80 -0.78
C ARG A 121 18.97 3.30 -0.52
N ILE A 122 17.75 2.87 -0.20
CA ILE A 122 17.43 1.47 0.10
C ILE A 122 17.57 0.60 -1.16
N LEU A 123 17.03 1.04 -2.29
CA LEU A 123 17.10 0.28 -3.54
C LEU A 123 18.51 0.17 -4.09
N ASN A 124 19.37 1.19 -3.87
CA ASN A 124 20.77 1.16 -4.27
C ASN A 124 21.62 0.23 -3.40
N SER A 125 21.14 -0.17 -2.21
CA SER A 125 21.81 -1.19 -1.38
C SER A 125 21.51 -2.63 -1.82
N VAL A 126 20.61 -2.83 -2.77
CA VAL A 126 20.19 -4.15 -3.28
C VAL A 126 20.63 -4.30 -4.73
N THR A 127 21.20 -5.45 -5.06
CA THR A 127 21.65 -5.76 -6.43
C THR A 127 20.51 -5.61 -7.45
N PRO A 128 20.68 -4.87 -8.54
CA PRO A 128 19.60 -4.52 -9.47
C PRO A 128 18.89 -5.73 -10.11
N ASP A 129 19.62 -6.77 -10.45
CA ASP A 129 19.13 -7.92 -11.22
C ASP A 129 18.48 -9.02 -10.38
N VAL A 130 18.31 -8.78 -9.06
CA VAL A 130 17.72 -9.75 -8.13
C VAL A 130 16.26 -9.39 -7.88
N LEU A 131 15.37 -10.40 -7.90
CA LEU A 131 13.94 -10.21 -7.70
C LEU A 131 13.60 -10.07 -6.22
N CYS A 132 12.51 -9.35 -5.94
CA CYS A 132 11.79 -9.47 -4.68
C CYS A 132 10.68 -10.51 -4.84
N ALA A 133 10.51 -11.40 -3.86
CA ALA A 133 9.44 -12.40 -3.89
C ALA A 133 8.29 -12.04 -2.95
N TYR A 134 7.09 -12.45 -3.33
CA TYR A 134 5.88 -12.33 -2.53
C TYR A 134 5.14 -13.68 -2.48
N MET A 135 4.70 -14.08 -1.29
CA MET A 135 3.80 -15.22 -1.11
C MET A 135 2.49 -14.72 -0.49
N GLY A 136 1.39 -14.88 -1.22
CA GLY A 136 0.06 -14.42 -0.79
C GLY A 136 -0.78 -15.51 -0.17
N VAL A 137 -1.29 -15.30 1.06
CA VAL A 137 -2.26 -16.17 1.73
C VAL A 137 -3.61 -15.45 1.76
N PRO A 138 -4.61 -15.87 0.94
CA PRO A 138 -5.87 -15.14 0.78
C PRO A 138 -6.93 -15.54 1.81
N PHE A 139 -6.55 -15.92 3.01
CA PHE A 139 -7.47 -16.32 4.07
C PHE A 139 -7.34 -15.42 5.29
N CYS A 140 -8.47 -15.11 5.92
CA CYS A 140 -8.54 -14.42 7.20
C CYS A 140 -9.51 -15.15 8.12
N ARG A 141 -9.30 -15.07 9.43
CA ARG A 141 -10.22 -15.64 10.43
C ARG A 141 -11.59 -14.96 10.40
N SER A 142 -11.59 -13.62 10.26
CA SER A 142 -12.76 -12.81 10.00
C SER A 142 -12.40 -11.67 9.07
N ARG A 143 -13.39 -11.07 8.40
CA ARG A 143 -13.16 -9.97 7.48
C ARG A 143 -13.38 -8.63 8.18
N CYS A 144 -12.32 -7.85 8.28
CA CYS A 144 -12.43 -6.46 8.74
C CYS A 144 -13.32 -5.63 7.81
N THR A 145 -14.15 -4.76 8.39
CA THR A 145 -15.18 -4.01 7.64
C THR A 145 -14.62 -3.06 6.59
N TYR A 146 -13.40 -2.56 6.79
CA TYR A 146 -12.68 -1.66 5.87
C TYR A 146 -11.84 -2.41 4.81
N CYS A 147 -11.60 -3.73 4.99
CA CYS A 147 -10.62 -4.45 4.20
C CYS A 147 -11.07 -4.64 2.75
N SER A 148 -10.19 -4.26 1.84
CA SER A 148 -10.39 -4.41 0.39
C SER A 148 -9.57 -5.53 -0.23
N PHE A 149 -8.72 -6.19 0.55
CA PHE A 149 -7.95 -7.32 0.06
C PHE A 149 -8.85 -8.49 -0.35
N ILE A 150 -8.35 -9.29 -1.29
CA ILE A 150 -8.99 -10.54 -1.67
C ILE A 150 -8.70 -11.52 -0.53
N SER A 151 -9.64 -11.62 0.40
CA SER A 151 -9.55 -12.57 1.49
C SER A 151 -10.84 -13.39 1.58
N GLN A 152 -10.66 -14.66 1.88
CA GLN A 152 -11.74 -15.60 2.13
C GLN A 152 -11.80 -15.91 3.62
N ASP A 153 -13.01 -16.19 4.11
CA ASP A 153 -13.22 -16.61 5.49
C ASP A 153 -12.62 -18.02 5.70
N ALA A 154 -11.60 -18.11 6.54
CA ALA A 154 -10.90 -19.37 6.80
C ALA A 154 -11.80 -20.40 7.50
N ALA A 155 -12.73 -19.99 8.35
CA ALA A 155 -13.66 -20.88 9.02
C ALA A 155 -14.65 -21.51 8.04
N ALA A 156 -15.18 -20.71 7.11
CA ALA A 156 -16.06 -21.20 6.05
C ALA A 156 -15.34 -22.03 4.98
N GLN A 157 -14.03 -21.85 4.82
CA GLN A 157 -13.22 -22.46 3.77
C GLN A 157 -12.11 -23.39 4.33
N THR A 158 -12.29 -23.96 5.51
CA THR A 158 -11.30 -24.82 6.19
C THR A 158 -10.78 -25.94 5.29
N HIS A 159 -11.64 -26.52 4.46
CA HIS A 159 -11.30 -27.60 3.53
C HIS A 159 -10.33 -27.16 2.41
N LEU A 160 -10.13 -25.86 2.18
CA LEU A 160 -9.20 -25.35 1.19
C LEU A 160 -7.82 -25.01 1.76
N LEU A 161 -7.67 -24.91 3.10
CA LEU A 161 -6.44 -24.42 3.72
C LEU A 161 -5.22 -25.29 3.39
N VAL A 162 -5.30 -26.60 3.63
CA VAL A 162 -4.21 -27.53 3.31
C VAL A 162 -4.00 -27.66 1.80
N PRO A 163 -5.02 -27.90 0.96
CA PRO A 163 -4.84 -27.91 -0.49
C PRO A 163 -4.24 -26.63 -1.07
N TYR A 164 -4.48 -25.48 -0.42
CA TYR A 164 -3.89 -24.22 -0.83
C TYR A 164 -2.38 -24.16 -0.58
N THR A 165 -1.90 -24.67 0.56
CA THR A 165 -0.45 -24.71 0.85
C THR A 165 0.28 -25.64 -0.13
N GLU A 166 -0.33 -26.78 -0.50
CA GLU A 166 0.18 -27.68 -1.52
C GLU A 166 0.21 -27.02 -2.92
N ALA A 167 -0.83 -26.24 -3.25
CA ALA A 167 -0.89 -25.54 -4.54
C ALA A 167 0.16 -24.43 -4.66
N ILE A 168 0.41 -23.68 -3.60
CA ILE A 168 1.50 -22.68 -3.59
C ILE A 168 2.86 -23.36 -3.74
N GLN A 169 3.06 -24.50 -3.05
CA GLN A 169 4.28 -25.29 -3.18
C GLN A 169 4.50 -25.75 -4.63
N LYS A 170 3.48 -26.29 -5.27
CA LYS A 170 3.52 -26.69 -6.69
C LYS A 170 3.84 -25.50 -7.60
N GLU A 171 3.26 -24.34 -7.35
CA GLU A 171 3.55 -23.14 -8.14
C GLU A 171 5.02 -22.74 -8.01
N ILE A 172 5.59 -22.76 -6.79
CA ILE A 172 6.99 -22.43 -6.53
C ILE A 172 7.89 -23.46 -7.21
N ASP A 173 7.69 -24.75 -6.96
CA ASP A 173 8.52 -25.83 -7.52
C ASP A 173 8.49 -25.82 -9.06
N SER A 174 7.33 -25.59 -9.67
CA SER A 174 7.19 -25.50 -11.14
C SER A 174 7.84 -24.24 -11.71
N PHE A 175 7.97 -23.17 -10.93
CA PHE A 175 8.67 -21.97 -11.35
C PHE A 175 10.19 -22.12 -11.20
N PHE A 176 10.68 -22.61 -10.05
CA PHE A 176 12.11 -22.75 -9.71
C PHE A 176 12.70 -24.05 -10.25
N GLN A 177 12.61 -24.23 -11.57
CA GLN A 177 13.39 -25.22 -12.31
C GLN A 177 14.76 -24.62 -12.72
N GLU A 178 15.43 -25.23 -13.68
CA GLU A 178 16.68 -24.72 -14.22
C GLU A 178 16.57 -23.23 -14.66
N ASN A 179 17.63 -22.45 -14.41
CA ASN A 179 17.73 -21.03 -14.74
C ASN A 179 16.78 -20.08 -14.01
N ALA A 180 16.28 -20.44 -12.82
CA ALA A 180 15.44 -19.54 -12.04
C ALA A 180 16.23 -18.31 -11.54
N PRO A 181 15.58 -17.14 -11.49
CA PRO A 181 16.24 -15.91 -11.03
C PRO A 181 16.50 -15.95 -9.52
N LYS A 182 17.55 -15.25 -9.09
CA LYS A 182 17.86 -15.08 -7.66
C LYS A 182 16.86 -14.15 -6.99
N ILE A 183 16.57 -14.42 -5.73
CA ILE A 183 15.69 -13.60 -4.87
C ILE A 183 16.51 -12.88 -3.81
N SER A 184 16.28 -11.58 -3.60
CA SER A 184 16.96 -10.78 -2.57
C SER A 184 16.14 -10.64 -1.30
N CYS A 185 14.81 -10.56 -1.42
CA CYS A 185 13.91 -10.47 -0.27
C CYS A 185 12.62 -11.26 -0.51
N LEU A 186 12.04 -11.76 0.57
CA LEU A 186 10.77 -12.48 0.58
C LEU A 186 9.79 -11.80 1.53
N TYR A 187 8.57 -11.59 1.04
CA TYR A 187 7.46 -11.08 1.84
C TYR A 187 6.29 -12.06 1.80
N VAL A 188 5.88 -12.57 2.95
CA VAL A 188 4.73 -13.45 3.11
C VAL A 188 3.59 -12.65 3.74
N GLY A 189 2.52 -12.44 2.99
CA GLY A 189 1.43 -11.55 3.41
C GLY A 189 0.10 -11.88 2.77
N GLY A 190 -0.78 -10.89 2.67
CA GLY A 190 -2.09 -11.02 2.02
C GLY A 190 -3.26 -10.84 2.97
N GLY A 191 -4.00 -11.93 3.25
CA GLY A 191 -5.03 -11.93 4.28
C GLY A 191 -4.42 -12.04 5.67
N THR A 192 -4.11 -13.25 6.09
CA THR A 192 -3.46 -13.53 7.39
C THR A 192 -2.64 -14.82 7.26
N PRO A 193 -1.33 -14.75 7.00
CA PRO A 193 -0.48 -15.96 6.87
C PRO A 193 -0.53 -16.88 8.08
N THR A 194 -0.73 -16.33 9.29
CA THR A 194 -0.83 -17.08 10.55
C THR A 194 -2.20 -17.73 10.80
N VAL A 195 -3.09 -17.74 9.80
CA VAL A 195 -4.45 -18.33 9.93
C VAL A 195 -4.44 -19.86 10.00
N PHE A 196 -3.42 -20.51 9.46
CA PHE A 196 -3.26 -21.97 9.51
C PHE A 196 -3.05 -22.45 10.95
N ASP A 197 -3.37 -23.71 11.24
CA ASP A 197 -2.93 -24.35 12.50
C ASP A 197 -1.40 -24.43 12.55
N ASP A 198 -0.85 -24.67 13.74
CA ASP A 198 0.60 -24.61 13.98
C ASP A 198 1.40 -25.57 13.10
N ASN A 199 0.91 -26.79 12.87
CA ASN A 199 1.60 -27.81 12.07
C ASN A 199 1.55 -27.46 10.58
N THR A 200 0.38 -27.08 10.08
CA THR A 200 0.19 -26.66 8.67
C THR A 200 1.02 -25.41 8.40
N PHE A 201 1.04 -24.44 9.33
CA PHE A 201 1.85 -23.23 9.20
C PHE A 201 3.34 -23.54 9.09
N ARG A 202 3.86 -24.40 9.98
CA ARG A 202 5.26 -24.82 9.95
C ARG A 202 5.62 -25.52 8.65
N SER A 203 4.87 -26.55 8.28
CA SER A 203 5.12 -27.33 7.06
C SER A 203 5.04 -26.47 5.80
N PHE A 204 4.06 -25.56 5.72
CA PHE A 204 3.91 -24.62 4.62
C PHE A 204 5.15 -23.74 4.44
N LEU A 205 5.63 -23.12 5.51
CA LEU A 205 6.78 -22.24 5.44
C LEU A 205 8.08 -23.02 5.18
N GLU A 206 8.32 -24.14 5.88
CA GLU A 206 9.52 -24.98 5.68
C GLU A 206 9.67 -25.43 4.23
N ASN A 207 8.59 -25.94 3.64
CA ASN A 207 8.61 -26.42 2.26
C ASN A 207 8.80 -25.27 1.28
N SER A 208 8.03 -24.20 1.43
CA SER A 208 8.13 -23.03 0.53
C SER A 208 9.51 -22.37 0.60
N PHE A 209 10.08 -22.21 1.80
CA PHE A 209 11.38 -21.58 1.99
C PHE A 209 12.53 -22.43 1.41
N ARG A 210 12.42 -23.76 1.56
CA ARG A 210 13.37 -24.69 0.93
C ARG A 210 13.37 -24.55 -0.60
N SER A 211 12.19 -24.53 -1.23
CA SER A 211 12.07 -24.38 -2.68
C SER A 211 12.48 -23.01 -3.19
N LEU A 212 12.30 -21.96 -2.39
CA LEU A 212 12.76 -20.61 -2.71
C LEU A 212 14.27 -20.41 -2.51
N GLY A 213 14.95 -21.31 -1.79
CA GLY A 213 16.37 -21.17 -1.44
C GLY A 213 16.64 -19.98 -0.52
N THR A 214 15.87 -19.88 0.58
CA THR A 214 15.90 -18.69 1.46
C THR A 214 17.20 -18.46 2.20
N ASP A 215 18.12 -19.42 2.24
CA ASP A 215 19.44 -19.26 2.89
C ASP A 215 20.28 -18.13 2.30
N CYS A 216 20.00 -17.73 1.06
CA CYS A 216 20.66 -16.64 0.35
C CYS A 216 19.84 -15.33 0.37
N ILE A 217 18.66 -15.30 0.99
CA ILE A 217 17.77 -14.13 1.00
C ILE A 217 18.18 -13.20 2.14
N SER A 218 18.36 -11.91 1.83
CA SER A 218 18.84 -10.92 2.80
C SER A 218 17.74 -10.45 3.77
N GLU A 219 16.47 -10.51 3.36
CA GLU A 219 15.34 -10.09 4.18
C GLU A 219 14.13 -11.00 3.97
N ILE A 220 13.62 -11.60 5.06
CA ILE A 220 12.38 -12.34 5.08
C ILE A 220 11.41 -11.65 6.03
N THR A 221 10.27 -11.22 5.50
CA THR A 221 9.18 -10.58 6.23
C THR A 221 7.95 -11.48 6.23
N VAL A 222 7.32 -11.66 7.40
CA VAL A 222 6.04 -12.38 7.51
C VAL A 222 5.01 -11.51 8.24
N GLU A 223 3.85 -11.33 7.63
CA GLU A 223 2.70 -10.70 8.27
C GLU A 223 2.06 -11.67 9.27
N ALA A 224 2.24 -11.41 10.56
CA ALA A 224 1.46 -11.99 11.65
C ALA A 224 0.33 -11.01 12.03
N GLY A 225 -0.30 -10.42 11.04
CA GLY A 225 -1.08 -9.18 11.10
C GLY A 225 -2.26 -9.15 12.07
N ARG A 226 -2.64 -10.28 12.67
CA ARG A 226 -3.74 -10.40 13.63
C ARG A 226 -3.29 -11.11 14.90
N ALA A 227 -3.36 -10.44 16.03
CA ALA A 227 -2.92 -10.98 17.33
C ALA A 227 -3.64 -12.29 17.71
N ASP A 228 -4.93 -12.42 17.35
CA ASP A 228 -5.76 -13.60 17.61
C ASP A 228 -5.36 -14.87 16.82
N THR A 229 -4.41 -14.77 15.90
CA THR A 229 -3.90 -15.91 15.12
C THR A 229 -2.45 -16.27 15.46
N ILE A 230 -1.83 -15.53 16.37
CA ILE A 230 -0.44 -15.72 16.79
C ILE A 230 -0.40 -16.71 17.97
N THR A 231 0.49 -17.70 17.86
CA THR A 231 0.83 -18.63 18.94
C THR A 231 2.34 -18.60 19.19
N ASP A 232 2.78 -18.98 20.39
CA ASP A 232 4.20 -19.10 20.68
C ASP A 232 4.89 -20.07 19.72
N HIS A 233 4.21 -21.17 19.35
CA HIS A 233 4.71 -22.14 18.39
C HIS A 233 4.97 -21.50 17.01
N LYS A 234 4.06 -20.69 16.51
CA LYS A 234 4.23 -19.99 15.22
C LYS A 234 5.38 -18.98 15.28
N LEU A 235 5.49 -18.25 16.37
CA LEU A 235 6.59 -17.29 16.56
C LEU A 235 7.96 -18.01 16.60
N HIS A 236 8.07 -19.13 17.32
CA HIS A 236 9.28 -19.95 17.29
C HIS A 236 9.55 -20.52 15.90
N THR A 237 8.53 -21.04 15.21
CA THR A 237 8.66 -21.50 13.80
C THR A 237 9.25 -20.41 12.91
N LEU A 238 8.74 -19.18 12.98
CA LEU A 238 9.27 -18.07 12.19
C LEU A 238 10.75 -17.78 12.53
N LYS A 239 11.10 -17.82 13.82
CA LYS A 239 12.48 -17.60 14.28
C LYS A 239 13.42 -18.69 13.79
N ASP A 240 13.03 -19.96 13.94
CA ASP A 240 13.80 -21.13 13.50
C ASP A 240 14.06 -21.10 11.99
N LEU A 241 13.11 -20.61 11.20
CA LEU A 241 13.20 -20.46 9.73
C LEU A 241 13.95 -19.20 9.29
N GLY A 242 14.56 -18.46 10.20
CA GLY A 242 15.38 -17.30 9.87
C GLY A 242 14.60 -16.05 9.47
N VAL A 243 13.32 -15.94 9.81
CA VAL A 243 12.54 -14.72 9.57
C VAL A 243 13.11 -13.58 10.41
N GLN A 244 13.48 -12.48 9.77
CA GLN A 244 14.08 -11.33 10.45
C GLN A 244 13.04 -10.30 10.87
N ARG A 245 11.97 -10.16 10.09
CA ARG A 245 10.91 -9.15 10.26
C ARG A 245 9.54 -9.79 10.40
N ILE A 246 8.79 -9.34 11.41
CA ILE A 246 7.39 -9.71 11.58
C ILE A 246 6.51 -8.46 11.71
N CYS A 247 5.29 -8.53 11.20
CA CYS A 247 4.31 -7.44 11.32
C CYS A 247 3.20 -7.88 12.28
N ILE A 248 2.97 -7.13 13.35
CA ILE A 248 1.87 -7.35 14.30
C ILE A 248 1.04 -6.08 14.34
N ASN A 249 -0.14 -6.10 13.72
CA ASN A 249 -0.87 -4.90 13.35
C ASN A 249 -2.12 -4.68 14.23
N PRO A 250 -2.08 -3.77 15.23
CA PRO A 250 -3.25 -3.45 16.03
C PRO A 250 -4.29 -2.64 15.23
N GLN A 251 -3.84 -1.78 14.32
CA GLN A 251 -4.60 -0.77 13.58
C GLN A 251 -5.06 0.40 14.46
N THR A 252 -5.43 0.15 15.70
CA THR A 252 -5.77 1.09 16.78
C THR A 252 -5.55 0.42 18.13
N LEU A 253 -5.35 1.20 19.18
CA LEU A 253 -5.32 0.75 20.57
C LEU A 253 -6.63 1.09 21.31
N SER A 254 -7.76 1.07 20.60
CA SER A 254 -9.10 1.25 21.14
C SER A 254 -9.93 -0.02 20.95
N ASP A 255 -10.23 -0.76 22.01
CA ASP A 255 -11.06 -1.97 21.96
C ASP A 255 -12.46 -1.68 21.37
N ARG A 256 -13.04 -0.53 21.67
CA ARG A 256 -14.31 -0.09 21.07
C ARG A 256 -14.22 0.00 19.56
N THR A 257 -13.11 0.53 19.04
CA THR A 257 -12.90 0.66 17.60
C THR A 257 -12.57 -0.70 16.97
N LEU A 258 -11.78 -1.55 17.63
CA LEU A 258 -11.50 -2.91 17.15
C LEU A 258 -12.79 -3.70 16.90
N VAL A 259 -13.73 -3.68 17.84
CA VAL A 259 -15.07 -4.29 17.68
C VAL A 259 -15.81 -3.69 16.48
N ARG A 260 -15.81 -2.36 16.35
CA ARG A 260 -16.49 -1.65 15.25
C ARG A 260 -15.96 -1.98 13.87
N ILE A 261 -14.65 -2.21 13.75
CA ILE A 261 -14.01 -2.56 12.48
C ILE A 261 -13.97 -4.08 12.23
N GLY A 262 -14.59 -4.89 13.07
CA GLY A 262 -14.70 -6.34 12.89
C GLY A 262 -13.40 -7.10 13.17
N ARG A 263 -12.62 -6.63 14.16
CA ARG A 263 -11.46 -7.37 14.67
C ARG A 263 -11.83 -8.09 15.97
N ASP A 264 -11.55 -9.39 16.02
CA ASP A 264 -11.93 -10.27 17.14
C ASP A 264 -10.89 -10.31 18.27
N HIS A 265 -9.85 -9.49 18.23
CA HIS A 265 -8.83 -9.37 19.26
C HIS A 265 -8.95 -8.06 20.03
N THR A 266 -8.45 -8.06 21.25
CA THR A 266 -8.36 -6.89 22.12
C THR A 266 -6.98 -6.24 22.04
N THR A 267 -6.84 -5.04 22.58
CA THR A 267 -5.54 -4.40 22.78
C THR A 267 -4.63 -5.24 23.68
N GLY A 268 -5.20 -5.95 24.68
CA GLY A 268 -4.45 -6.90 25.54
C GLY A 268 -3.84 -8.05 24.75
N ASP A 269 -4.57 -8.61 23.79
CA ASP A 269 -4.04 -9.66 22.91
C ASP A 269 -2.89 -9.14 22.04
N PHE A 270 -3.02 -7.91 21.54
CA PHE A 270 -1.94 -7.25 20.78
C PHE A 270 -0.67 -7.10 21.63
N TYR A 271 -0.79 -6.57 22.85
CA TYR A 271 0.36 -6.43 23.74
C TYR A 271 1.00 -7.78 24.08
N THR A 272 0.19 -8.80 24.30
CA THR A 272 0.68 -10.16 24.56
C THR A 272 1.50 -10.69 23.39
N ALA A 273 0.95 -10.62 22.17
CA ALA A 273 1.62 -11.07 20.95
C ALA A 273 2.90 -10.27 20.67
N TYR A 274 2.83 -8.95 20.83
CA TYR A 274 3.98 -8.07 20.65
C TYR A 274 5.12 -8.40 21.62
N ASN A 275 4.82 -8.54 22.90
CA ASN A 275 5.81 -8.87 23.93
C ASN A 275 6.40 -10.27 23.73
N ALA A 276 5.61 -11.25 23.30
CA ALA A 276 6.12 -12.58 22.94
C ALA A 276 7.12 -12.50 21.77
N ALA A 277 6.78 -11.74 20.71
CA ALA A 277 7.70 -11.52 19.59
C ALA A 277 8.99 -10.82 20.01
N ARG A 278 8.92 -9.83 20.90
CA ARG A 278 10.10 -9.15 21.44
C ARG A 278 10.97 -10.11 22.26
N LYS A 279 10.38 -10.97 23.08
CA LYS A 279 11.10 -11.97 23.88
C LYS A 279 11.83 -12.99 22.99
N ILE A 280 11.26 -13.39 21.88
CA ILE A 280 11.87 -14.30 20.88
C ILE A 280 13.02 -13.61 20.13
N GLY A 281 13.01 -12.27 20.04
CA GLY A 281 14.10 -11.47 19.52
C GLY A 281 14.15 -11.40 17.99
N PHE A 282 13.03 -11.10 17.33
CA PHE A 282 13.06 -10.71 15.92
C PHE A 282 13.86 -9.42 15.74
N LYS A 283 14.59 -9.32 14.62
CA LYS A 283 15.38 -8.13 14.29
C LYS A 283 14.51 -6.89 14.15
N THR A 284 13.30 -7.06 13.60
CA THR A 284 12.36 -5.97 13.36
C THR A 284 10.93 -6.44 13.66
N VAL A 285 10.23 -5.67 14.48
CA VAL A 285 8.78 -5.80 14.66
C VAL A 285 8.12 -4.55 14.05
N SER A 286 7.25 -4.78 13.07
CA SER A 286 6.50 -3.72 12.38
C SER A 286 5.09 -3.63 12.94
N VAL A 287 4.57 -2.40 13.02
CA VAL A 287 3.23 -2.09 13.54
C VAL A 287 2.51 -1.16 12.56
N ASP A 288 1.26 -1.47 12.23
CA ASP A 288 0.43 -0.61 11.41
C ASP A 288 -0.70 0.03 12.23
N LEU A 289 -0.91 1.33 12.03
CA LEU A 289 -2.03 2.10 12.52
C LEU A 289 -2.83 2.68 11.35
N ILE A 290 -4.14 2.86 11.53
CA ILE A 290 -5.01 3.47 10.52
C ILE A 290 -5.58 4.78 11.08
N ALA A 291 -5.27 5.90 10.42
CA ALA A 291 -5.89 7.19 10.69
C ALA A 291 -7.27 7.28 10.00
N GLY A 292 -8.24 7.86 10.70
CA GLY A 292 -9.59 8.06 10.20
C GLY A 292 -10.52 6.85 10.35
N LEU A 293 -10.27 5.95 11.29
CA LEU A 293 -11.17 4.83 11.58
C LEU A 293 -12.56 5.32 12.05
N PRO A 294 -13.65 4.58 11.76
CA PRO A 294 -15.01 4.99 12.13
C PRO A 294 -15.17 5.27 13.61
N GLY A 295 -15.56 6.52 13.92
CA GLY A 295 -15.85 6.96 15.29
C GLY A 295 -14.63 7.15 16.18
N GLU A 296 -13.42 7.22 15.60
CA GLU A 296 -12.23 7.72 16.27
C GLU A 296 -12.07 9.22 16.07
N SER A 297 -11.81 9.91 17.17
CA SER A 297 -11.35 11.29 17.18
C SER A 297 -9.84 11.38 16.91
N PRO A 298 -9.30 12.55 16.58
CA PRO A 298 -7.87 12.76 16.55
C PRO A 298 -7.15 12.36 17.85
N ASP A 299 -7.77 12.58 18.99
CA ASP A 299 -7.19 12.24 20.29
C ASP A 299 -7.14 10.72 20.54
N ASP A 300 -8.12 9.93 20.06
CA ASP A 300 -8.09 8.46 20.08
C ASP A 300 -6.91 7.92 19.24
N PHE A 301 -6.70 8.49 18.03
CA PHE A 301 -5.58 8.12 17.18
C PHE A 301 -4.23 8.49 17.80
N ILE A 302 -4.12 9.69 18.36
CA ILE A 302 -2.92 10.17 19.06
C ILE A 302 -2.62 9.26 20.25
N HIS A 303 -3.61 8.88 21.04
CA HIS A 303 -3.44 7.92 22.13
C HIS A 303 -2.89 6.58 21.63
N SER A 304 -3.41 6.06 20.52
CA SER A 304 -2.92 4.83 19.89
C SER A 304 -1.47 4.95 19.43
N LEU A 305 -1.10 6.05 18.80
CA LEU A 305 0.27 6.30 18.33
C LEU A 305 1.27 6.41 19.51
N GLU A 306 0.92 7.18 20.54
CA GLU A 306 1.78 7.32 21.73
C GLU A 306 1.92 5.98 22.49
N GLY A 307 0.84 5.17 22.54
CA GLY A 307 0.90 3.82 23.09
C GLY A 307 1.83 2.89 22.30
N VAL A 308 1.85 3.01 20.97
CA VAL A 308 2.80 2.28 20.11
C VAL A 308 4.24 2.74 20.35
N PHE A 309 4.49 4.03 20.58
CA PHE A 309 5.83 4.52 20.90
C PHE A 309 6.40 3.96 22.22
N VAL A 310 5.55 3.64 23.20
CA VAL A 310 5.98 2.97 24.45
C VAL A 310 6.56 1.58 24.17
N LEU A 311 6.05 0.90 23.14
CA LEU A 311 6.53 -0.42 22.70
C LEU A 311 7.84 -0.37 21.90
N ASP A 312 8.21 0.80 21.41
CA ASP A 312 9.40 1.08 20.62
C ASP A 312 9.63 0.11 19.44
N PRO A 313 8.67 -0.06 18.52
CA PRO A 313 8.86 -0.88 17.34
C PRO A 313 9.88 -0.24 16.39
N GLU A 314 10.58 -1.03 15.59
CA GLU A 314 11.53 -0.51 14.61
C GLU A 314 10.85 0.08 13.37
N ASN A 315 9.59 -0.30 13.12
CA ASN A 315 8.86 0.12 11.92
C ASN A 315 7.40 0.42 12.27
N ILE A 316 6.90 1.55 11.81
CA ILE A 316 5.51 1.99 12.00
C ILE A 316 4.95 2.44 10.65
N THR A 317 3.81 1.87 10.25
CA THR A 317 3.09 2.36 9.08
C THR A 317 1.83 3.10 9.51
N ILE A 318 1.65 4.29 8.97
CA ILE A 318 0.41 5.06 9.11
C ILE A 318 -0.39 4.94 7.82
N HIS A 319 -1.48 4.23 7.90
CA HIS A 319 -2.45 4.13 6.84
C HIS A 319 -3.53 5.18 6.98
N THR A 320 -4.02 5.68 5.85
CA THR A 320 -5.26 6.47 5.78
C THR A 320 -6.40 5.55 5.38
N LEU A 321 -7.51 5.60 6.11
CA LEU A 321 -8.68 4.81 5.78
C LEU A 321 -9.14 5.07 4.33
N SER A 322 -9.26 4.00 3.56
CA SER A 322 -9.78 4.03 2.19
C SER A 322 -10.99 3.13 2.08
N ILE A 323 -12.15 3.70 1.76
CA ILE A 323 -13.39 2.94 1.63
C ILE A 323 -13.55 2.52 0.18
N LYS A 324 -13.43 1.23 -0.07
CA LYS A 324 -13.59 0.66 -1.42
C LYS A 324 -14.94 -0.03 -1.55
N LYS A 325 -15.44 -0.13 -2.79
CA LYS A 325 -16.73 -0.76 -3.13
C LYS A 325 -16.96 -2.17 -2.53
N LYS A 326 -15.90 -2.86 -2.10
CA LYS A 326 -15.97 -4.19 -1.47
C LYS A 326 -15.90 -4.15 0.05
N ALA A 327 -15.69 -2.99 0.67
CA ALA A 327 -15.74 -2.84 2.11
C ALA A 327 -17.20 -2.94 2.57
N SER A 328 -17.44 -3.54 3.73
CA SER A 328 -18.79 -3.63 4.30
C SER A 328 -19.22 -2.38 5.06
N ILE A 329 -18.29 -1.43 5.27
CA ILE A 329 -18.62 -0.10 5.79
C ILE A 329 -19.48 0.62 4.74
N SER A 330 -20.68 1.06 5.14
CA SER A 330 -21.53 1.87 4.28
C SER A 330 -20.82 3.19 3.92
N MET A 331 -20.78 3.51 2.63
CA MET A 331 -20.28 4.80 2.14
C MET A 331 -21.07 6.00 2.70
N ASP A 332 -22.28 5.77 3.20
CA ASP A 332 -23.13 6.81 3.79
C ASP A 332 -22.58 7.35 5.13
N VAL A 333 -21.77 6.56 5.83
CA VAL A 333 -21.10 6.96 7.08
C VAL A 333 -19.87 7.84 6.81
N TYR A 334 -19.28 7.71 5.63
CA TYR A 334 -18.12 8.46 5.21
C TYR A 334 -18.41 9.20 3.89
N LYS A 335 -18.82 10.43 4.03
CA LYS A 335 -18.73 11.36 2.90
C LYS A 335 -17.25 11.70 2.75
N THR A 336 -16.60 11.18 1.72
CA THR A 336 -15.17 11.41 1.41
C THR A 336 -14.80 12.90 1.30
N GLU A 337 -15.77 13.78 1.42
CA GLU A 337 -15.68 15.22 1.29
C GLU A 337 -16.24 15.98 2.51
N ASP A 338 -16.57 15.31 3.61
CA ASP A 338 -16.92 16.01 4.85
C ASP A 338 -15.73 16.80 5.36
N ARG A 339 -15.88 18.12 5.36
CA ARG A 339 -14.80 19.06 5.69
C ARG A 339 -14.22 18.80 7.08
N LYS A 340 -15.07 18.55 8.06
CA LYS A 340 -14.66 18.29 9.43
C LYS A 340 -13.83 17.01 9.52
N GLN A 341 -14.29 15.93 8.89
CA GLN A 341 -13.56 14.65 8.87
C GLN A 341 -12.20 14.79 8.16
N VAL A 342 -12.11 15.58 7.09
CA VAL A 342 -10.85 15.84 6.39
C VAL A 342 -9.89 16.63 7.28
N GLU A 343 -10.35 17.66 7.99
CA GLU A 343 -9.56 18.46 8.93
C GLU A 343 -9.06 17.61 10.11
N GLU A 344 -9.92 16.75 10.67
CA GLU A 344 -9.56 15.81 11.74
C GLU A 344 -8.48 14.81 11.29
N LEU A 345 -8.64 14.25 10.11
CA LEU A 345 -7.64 13.34 9.53
C LEU A 345 -6.31 14.05 9.27
N ASP A 346 -6.35 15.28 8.74
CA ASP A 346 -5.14 16.06 8.51
C ASP A 346 -4.39 16.34 9.83
N ARG A 347 -5.11 16.61 10.92
CA ARG A 347 -4.54 16.73 12.26
C ARG A 347 -3.86 15.44 12.72
N MET A 348 -4.50 14.26 12.50
CA MET A 348 -3.93 12.97 12.85
C MET A 348 -2.60 12.72 12.11
N LEU A 349 -2.60 12.91 10.77
CA LEU A 349 -1.43 12.65 9.93
C LEU A 349 -0.29 13.63 10.19
N SER A 350 -0.61 14.93 10.39
CA SER A 350 0.39 15.96 10.71
C SER A 350 1.03 15.68 12.06
N TYR A 351 0.25 15.30 13.07
CA TYR A 351 0.77 14.89 14.37
C TYR A 351 1.68 13.66 14.24
N ALA A 352 1.21 12.62 13.55
CA ALA A 352 1.98 11.40 13.36
C ALA A 352 3.33 11.67 12.69
N HIS A 353 3.34 12.45 11.60
CA HIS A 353 4.58 12.79 10.91
C HIS A 353 5.57 13.53 11.82
N ALA A 354 5.10 14.55 12.53
CA ALA A 354 5.94 15.33 13.45
C ALA A 354 6.55 14.46 14.56
N ARG A 355 5.71 13.63 15.21
CA ARG A 355 6.14 12.76 16.31
C ARG A 355 7.09 11.64 15.88
N LEU A 356 6.81 11.01 14.72
CA LEU A 356 7.68 9.97 14.16
C LEU A 356 9.06 10.54 13.85
N LYS A 357 9.13 11.71 13.24
CA LYS A 357 10.39 12.41 12.98
C LYS A 357 11.14 12.75 14.26
N GLU A 358 10.45 13.30 15.27
CA GLU A 358 11.04 13.61 16.60
C GLU A 358 11.61 12.35 17.27
N LYS A 359 10.93 11.21 17.11
CA LYS A 359 11.37 9.91 17.63
C LYS A 359 12.46 9.23 16.79
N GLY A 360 12.95 9.87 15.71
CA GLY A 360 14.02 9.37 14.85
C GLY A 360 13.60 8.34 13.82
N TYR A 361 12.31 8.25 13.48
CA TYR A 361 11.83 7.46 12.35
C TYR A 361 11.90 8.28 11.07
N LEU A 362 12.31 7.63 9.98
CA LEU A 362 12.38 8.21 8.65
C LEU A 362 11.31 7.61 7.73
N PRO A 363 10.62 8.42 6.90
CA PRO A 363 9.71 7.91 5.89
C PRO A 363 10.52 7.17 4.83
N TYR A 364 10.13 5.92 4.49
CA TYR A 364 10.90 5.10 3.57
C TYR A 364 10.09 4.50 2.42
N TYR A 365 8.77 4.61 2.44
CA TYR A 365 7.87 4.43 1.30
C TYR A 365 6.60 5.23 1.49
N LEU A 366 5.99 5.62 0.37
CA LEU A 366 4.79 6.43 0.37
C LEU A 366 3.93 6.07 -0.83
N TYR A 367 2.63 5.92 -0.60
CA TYR A 367 1.67 5.70 -1.67
C TYR A 367 0.32 6.32 -1.35
N ARG A 368 -0.47 6.59 -2.39
CA ARG A 368 -1.85 7.05 -2.26
C ARG A 368 -2.81 6.00 -2.79
N GLN A 369 -3.97 5.95 -2.21
CA GLN A 369 -5.06 5.12 -2.71
C GLN A 369 -6.15 6.02 -3.31
N LYS A 370 -6.93 5.46 -4.23
CA LYS A 370 -8.19 6.08 -4.63
C LYS A 370 -9.18 5.95 -3.48
N ASP A 371 -10.09 6.90 -3.38
CA ASP A 371 -11.18 6.88 -2.40
C ASP A 371 -10.72 6.94 -0.93
N THR A 372 -9.56 7.58 -0.68
CA THR A 372 -9.15 7.99 0.67
C THR A 372 -9.81 9.30 1.04
N LEU A 373 -10.20 9.45 2.30
CA LEU A 373 -10.70 10.70 2.86
C LEU A 373 -9.67 11.82 2.62
N GLY A 374 -10.11 12.96 2.07
CA GLY A 374 -9.25 14.10 1.77
C GLY A 374 -8.12 13.83 0.77
N GLY A 375 -8.06 12.66 0.13
CA GLY A 375 -7.02 12.28 -0.83
C GLY A 375 -5.63 12.11 -0.22
N HIS A 376 -5.55 11.83 1.08
CA HIS A 376 -4.31 11.65 1.82
C HIS A 376 -3.55 10.37 1.44
N GLU A 377 -2.32 10.29 1.94
CA GLU A 377 -1.35 9.22 1.68
C GLU A 377 -1.32 8.16 2.78
N ASN A 378 -0.63 7.06 2.48
CA ASN A 378 -0.15 6.06 3.41
C ASN A 378 1.37 6.13 3.43
N THR A 379 1.99 6.11 4.60
CA THR A 379 3.45 6.27 4.73
C THR A 379 4.01 5.26 5.72
N GLY A 380 5.03 4.53 5.30
CA GLY A 380 5.84 3.69 6.17
C GLY A 380 7.02 4.46 6.72
N TYR A 381 7.22 4.35 8.03
CA TYR A 381 8.32 4.96 8.76
C TYR A 381 9.17 3.87 9.41
N SER A 382 10.46 4.08 9.42
CA SER A 382 11.40 3.10 10.00
C SER A 382 12.55 3.78 10.73
N ARG A 383 13.08 3.11 11.74
CA ARG A 383 14.43 3.39 12.22
C ARG A 383 15.44 3.02 11.13
N PRO A 384 16.55 3.75 10.97
CA PRO A 384 17.59 3.40 9.99
C PRO A 384 18.09 1.95 10.15
N GLY A 385 18.14 1.20 9.03
CA GLY A 385 18.56 -0.21 9.00
C GLY A 385 17.44 -1.22 9.30
N HIS A 386 16.20 -0.73 9.46
CA HIS A 386 15.02 -1.54 9.69
C HIS A 386 13.93 -1.31 8.61
N GLU A 387 14.29 -0.74 7.48
CA GLU A 387 13.40 -0.55 6.34
C GLU A 387 13.07 -1.89 5.68
N CYS A 388 11.84 -2.07 5.20
CA CYS A 388 11.44 -3.26 4.46
C CYS A 388 11.71 -3.06 2.97
N ILE A 389 12.65 -3.82 2.43
CA ILE A 389 13.08 -3.76 1.03
C ILE A 389 11.90 -4.04 0.09
N TYR A 390 11.10 -5.07 0.42
CA TYR A 390 9.94 -5.43 -0.38
C TYR A 390 8.94 -4.27 -0.51
N ASN A 391 8.65 -3.55 0.57
CA ASN A 391 7.71 -2.42 0.54
C ASN A 391 8.19 -1.32 -0.40
N VAL A 392 9.49 -1.00 -0.35
CA VAL A 392 10.09 -0.01 -1.27
C VAL A 392 10.03 -0.50 -2.71
N ALA A 393 10.40 -1.76 -2.97
CA ALA A 393 10.35 -2.36 -4.31
C ALA A 393 8.93 -2.36 -4.90
N MET A 394 7.91 -2.65 -4.06
CA MET A 394 6.51 -2.67 -4.46
C MET A 394 6.01 -1.25 -4.79
N MET A 395 6.36 -0.26 -3.98
CA MET A 395 5.80 1.10 -4.11
C MET A 395 6.55 1.96 -5.12
N SER A 396 7.86 1.78 -5.30
CA SER A 396 8.67 2.58 -6.23
C SER A 396 8.51 2.20 -7.70
N ASP A 397 8.06 0.98 -8.02
CA ASP A 397 8.08 0.35 -9.35
C ASP A 397 9.49 0.19 -9.98
N GLN A 398 10.56 0.38 -9.21
CA GLN A 398 11.93 0.29 -9.70
C GLN A 398 12.52 -1.13 -9.68
N ARG A 399 11.80 -2.09 -9.10
CA ARG A 399 12.23 -3.48 -8.99
C ARG A 399 11.15 -4.43 -9.46
N SER A 400 11.59 -5.53 -10.05
CA SER A 400 10.70 -6.62 -10.42
C SER A 400 10.30 -7.46 -9.20
N ILE A 401 9.06 -7.93 -9.19
CA ILE A 401 8.50 -8.73 -8.11
C ILE A 401 7.93 -10.02 -8.68
N LEU A 402 8.38 -11.14 -8.12
CA LEU A 402 7.85 -12.47 -8.40
C LEU A 402 6.83 -12.81 -7.30
N ALA A 403 5.57 -13.04 -7.67
CA ALA A 403 4.51 -13.23 -6.71
C ALA A 403 3.81 -14.58 -6.88
N PHE A 404 3.61 -15.29 -5.78
CA PHE A 404 2.95 -16.60 -5.69
C PHE A 404 1.65 -16.49 -4.87
N GLY A 405 0.71 -17.40 -5.13
CA GLY A 405 -0.57 -17.47 -4.43
C GLY A 405 -1.72 -16.79 -5.17
N ALA A 406 -2.95 -17.12 -4.75
CA ALA A 406 -4.17 -16.59 -5.35
C ALA A 406 -4.26 -15.07 -5.23
N GLY A 407 -4.60 -14.41 -6.34
CA GLY A 407 -4.75 -12.96 -6.40
C GLY A 407 -3.45 -12.17 -6.35
N SER A 408 -2.30 -12.83 -6.23
CA SER A 408 -0.99 -12.19 -6.30
C SER A 408 -0.69 -11.67 -7.71
N VAL A 409 0.18 -10.67 -7.82
CA VAL A 409 0.52 -10.06 -9.11
C VAL A 409 2.03 -9.94 -9.22
N SER A 410 2.64 -10.71 -10.12
CA SER A 410 4.03 -10.52 -10.50
C SER A 410 4.18 -9.24 -11.32
N LYS A 411 5.30 -8.56 -11.12
CA LYS A 411 5.59 -7.27 -11.72
C LYS A 411 6.99 -7.31 -12.34
N ARG A 412 7.12 -6.91 -13.60
CA ARG A 412 8.41 -6.77 -14.27
C ARG A 412 8.64 -5.29 -14.59
N SER A 413 9.70 -4.75 -14.03
CA SER A 413 10.17 -3.39 -14.26
C SER A 413 11.28 -3.43 -15.29
N PHE A 414 11.28 -2.51 -16.24
CA PHE A 414 12.27 -2.38 -17.31
C PHE A 414 13.04 -1.07 -17.16
N ALA A 415 14.25 -1.03 -17.74
CA ALA A 415 15.12 0.14 -17.68
C ALA A 415 14.50 1.40 -18.31
N ASP A 416 13.56 1.25 -19.24
CA ASP A 416 12.82 2.32 -19.89
C ASP A 416 11.54 2.73 -19.14
N GLU A 417 11.47 2.45 -17.83
CA GLU A 417 10.34 2.73 -16.95
C GLU A 417 9.01 2.02 -17.30
N ARG A 418 9.01 1.14 -18.28
CA ARG A 418 7.85 0.30 -18.58
C ARG A 418 7.62 -0.69 -17.43
N LEU A 419 6.36 -0.91 -17.13
CA LEU A 419 5.91 -1.86 -16.13
C LEU A 419 4.92 -2.85 -16.73
N GLN A 420 5.23 -4.13 -16.62
CA GLN A 420 4.30 -5.20 -17.00
C GLN A 420 3.84 -5.95 -15.75
N ARG A 421 2.66 -6.56 -15.83
CA ARG A 421 2.05 -7.32 -14.73
C ARG A 421 1.54 -8.67 -15.21
N CYS A 422 1.78 -9.70 -14.41
CA CYS A 422 1.26 -11.05 -14.60
C CYS A 422 0.45 -11.44 -13.35
N PRO A 423 -0.89 -11.31 -13.37
CA PRO A 423 -1.73 -11.68 -12.25
C PRO A 423 -2.00 -13.18 -12.20
N ASN A 424 -2.06 -13.73 -10.99
CA ASN A 424 -2.66 -15.03 -10.71
C ASN A 424 -4.19 -14.92 -10.66
N VAL A 425 -4.88 -16.03 -10.81
CA VAL A 425 -6.32 -16.13 -10.55
C VAL A 425 -6.63 -15.75 -9.11
N ARG A 426 -7.79 -15.11 -8.89
CA ARG A 426 -8.12 -14.49 -7.61
C ARG A 426 -8.79 -15.44 -6.62
N ASP A 427 -9.61 -16.33 -7.14
CA ASP A 427 -10.33 -17.30 -6.34
C ASP A 427 -9.38 -18.43 -5.89
N ALA A 428 -9.39 -18.78 -4.59
CA ALA A 428 -8.47 -19.77 -4.04
C ALA A 428 -8.76 -21.18 -4.57
N LYS A 429 -10.03 -21.54 -4.79
CA LYS A 429 -10.42 -22.86 -5.33
C LYS A 429 -9.97 -23.01 -6.78
N GLU A 430 -10.10 -21.95 -7.56
CA GLU A 430 -9.63 -21.91 -8.94
C GLU A 430 -8.10 -21.93 -8.99
N TYR A 431 -7.43 -21.23 -8.07
CA TYR A 431 -5.98 -21.22 -7.95
C TYR A 431 -5.41 -22.60 -7.63
N ILE A 432 -6.01 -23.34 -6.70
CA ILE A 432 -5.60 -24.70 -6.33
C ILE A 432 -5.56 -25.61 -7.57
N ARG A 433 -6.55 -25.47 -8.46
CA ARG A 433 -6.62 -26.27 -9.71
C ARG A 433 -5.61 -25.85 -10.78
N ARG A 434 -5.14 -24.63 -10.75
CA ARG A 434 -4.34 -24.00 -11.83
C ARG A 434 -2.98 -23.49 -11.38
N SER A 435 -2.46 -23.93 -10.24
CA SER A 435 -1.21 -23.41 -9.69
C SER A 435 -0.01 -23.62 -10.62
N GLU A 436 0.09 -24.78 -11.27
CA GLU A 436 1.15 -25.08 -12.25
C GLU A 436 1.04 -24.19 -13.51
N GLU A 437 -0.18 -23.95 -13.99
CA GLU A 437 -0.41 -22.98 -15.09
C GLU A 437 0.06 -21.57 -14.70
N MET A 438 -0.18 -21.15 -13.43
CA MET A 438 0.30 -19.84 -12.95
C MET A 438 1.83 -19.77 -12.95
N ALA A 439 2.52 -20.87 -12.61
CA ALA A 439 3.97 -20.96 -12.71
C ALA A 439 4.46 -20.84 -14.15
N LEU A 440 3.89 -21.59 -15.08
CA LEU A 440 4.25 -21.55 -16.51
C LEU A 440 4.06 -20.15 -17.12
N ARG A 441 2.96 -19.48 -16.80
CA ARG A 441 2.72 -18.10 -17.24
C ARG A 441 3.79 -17.14 -16.75
N LYS A 442 4.28 -17.32 -15.50
CA LYS A 442 5.35 -16.49 -14.93
C LYS A 442 6.70 -16.82 -15.57
N ARG A 443 6.99 -18.09 -15.83
CA ARG A 443 8.22 -18.48 -16.56
C ARG A 443 8.28 -17.75 -17.92
N CYS A 444 7.21 -17.83 -18.70
CA CYS A 444 7.12 -17.09 -19.96
C CYS A 444 7.25 -15.56 -19.74
N PHE A 445 6.62 -15.03 -18.69
CA PHE A 445 6.63 -13.59 -18.37
C PHE A 445 8.03 -13.07 -18.00
N PHE A 446 8.81 -13.84 -17.26
CA PHE A 446 10.20 -13.50 -16.90
C PHE A 446 11.23 -13.96 -17.92
N GLY A 447 10.87 -14.85 -18.84
CA GLY A 447 11.77 -15.40 -19.86
C GLY A 447 12.77 -16.43 -19.31
N VAL A 448 12.29 -17.30 -18.41
CA VAL A 448 13.08 -18.37 -17.75
C VAL A 448 12.43 -19.73 -17.93
#